data_fd46601b33dffd9730dde41f4c804fe6
#
_entry.id   fd46601b33dffd9730dde41f4c804fe6
#
_cell.length_a   1.000
_cell.length_b   1.000
_cell.length_c   1.000
_cell.angle_alpha   90.00
_cell.angle_beta   90.00
_cell.angle_gamma   90.00
#
_symmetry.space_group_name_H-M   'P 1'
#
loop_
_entity.id
_entity.type
_entity.pdbx_description
1 polymer ?
#
loop_
_entity_poly.entity_id
_entity_poly.type
_entity_poly.pdbx_seq_one_letter_code
_entity_poly.pdbx_strand_id
1 'polypeptide(L)'
;YDNPLGLSEDSVVWTNQVKNIKTLTANLVRNSGLNLAVPSVKINKFTAKKITLFLESLNISTKDKRTTRNANRGYYIPFSLYESSAPNTPHFIIIILLVLYIIYKKKLLYKEKYLFYSLVSGYMLFSFLIRANGVQNRLLLPFFVLSSPLVGFVLCKLELNKFTKIIAICLSIYSIPYLLFNKSRPLLANLDFNNKEKVFNKPFFLED
;
A
#
# COMPACT_ATOMS: atom_id res chain seq x y z
N TYR A 1 -15.08 20.88 17.83
CA TYR A 1 -14.05 20.97 16.79
C TYR A 1 -14.49 22.03 15.80
N ASP A 2 -13.79 23.18 15.78
CA ASP A 2 -14.14 24.34 14.94
C ASP A 2 -13.81 24.11 13.45
N ASN A 3 -13.08 23.06 13.12
CA ASN A 3 -12.73 22.70 11.77
C ASN A 3 -13.02 21.20 11.51
N PRO A 4 -14.02 20.86 10.68
CA PRO A 4 -14.38 19.49 10.37
C PRO A 4 -13.27 18.71 9.63
N LEU A 5 -12.26 19.39 9.10
CA LEU A 5 -11.09 18.81 8.44
C LEU A 5 -9.89 18.60 9.38
N GLY A 6 -10.07 18.80 10.67
CA GLY A 6 -9.01 18.71 11.69
C GLY A 6 -8.25 20.04 11.86
N LEU A 7 -7.25 20.03 12.75
CA LEU A 7 -6.39 21.19 12.97
C LEU A 7 -5.55 21.49 11.72
N SER A 8 -5.36 22.76 11.42
CA SER A 8 -4.55 23.21 10.27
C SER A 8 -3.13 22.66 10.28
N GLU A 9 -2.55 22.52 11.46
CA GLU A 9 -1.22 21.91 11.67
C GLU A 9 -1.17 20.43 11.26
N ASP A 10 -2.19 19.64 11.58
CA ASP A 10 -2.29 18.24 11.19
C ASP A 10 -2.40 18.09 9.66
N SER A 11 -3.15 18.95 9.00
CA SER A 11 -3.28 18.93 7.54
C SER A 11 -1.93 19.17 6.85
N VAL A 12 -1.12 20.08 7.36
CA VAL A 12 0.23 20.37 6.84
C VAL A 12 1.18 19.16 7.01
N VAL A 13 1.03 18.41 8.10
CA VAL A 13 1.86 17.22 8.37
C VAL A 13 1.59 16.08 7.40
N TRP A 14 0.34 15.91 6.96
CA TRP A 14 -0.09 14.77 6.13
C TRP A 14 -0.12 15.06 4.63
N THR A 15 -0.24 16.33 4.24
CA THR A 15 -0.37 16.70 2.82
C THR A 15 0.97 17.03 2.16
N ASN A 16 1.09 16.74 0.87
CA ASN A 16 2.22 17.18 0.07
C ASN A 16 2.27 18.70 -0.01
N GLN A 17 3.39 19.30 0.37
CA GLN A 17 3.61 20.72 0.25
C GLN A 17 4.03 21.13 -1.17
N VAL A 18 4.63 20.20 -1.92
CA VAL A 18 5.01 20.39 -3.33
C VAL A 18 4.10 19.52 -4.18
N LYS A 19 3.25 20.16 -4.98
CA LYS A 19 2.24 19.52 -5.85
C LYS A 19 2.66 19.64 -7.31
N ASN A 20 3.52 18.75 -7.77
CA ASN A 20 3.96 18.68 -9.16
C ASN A 20 4.05 17.22 -9.66
N ILE A 21 4.32 17.05 -10.96
CA ILE A 21 4.37 15.73 -11.58
C ILE A 21 5.50 14.85 -10.99
N LYS A 22 6.62 15.45 -10.58
CA LYS A 22 7.73 14.71 -9.94
C LYS A 22 7.28 14.14 -8.59
N THR A 23 6.58 14.92 -7.79
CA THR A 23 6.02 14.46 -6.50
C THR A 23 4.99 13.36 -6.71
N LEU A 24 4.10 13.51 -7.69
CA LEU A 24 3.13 12.47 -8.05
C LEU A 24 3.86 11.17 -8.41
N THR A 25 4.80 11.21 -9.35
CA THR A 25 5.59 10.04 -9.78
C THR A 25 6.31 9.40 -8.60
N ALA A 26 6.98 10.20 -7.77
CA ALA A 26 7.69 9.71 -6.59
C ALA A 26 6.75 8.96 -5.63
N ASN A 27 5.57 9.53 -5.34
CA ASN A 27 4.64 8.95 -4.39
C ASN A 27 3.90 7.74 -4.97
N LEU A 28 3.61 7.72 -6.28
CA LEU A 28 3.10 6.52 -6.94
C LEU A 28 4.07 5.34 -6.77
N VAL A 29 5.35 5.55 -7.05
CA VAL A 29 6.38 4.51 -6.92
C VAL A 29 6.57 4.09 -5.47
N ARG A 30 6.61 5.04 -4.52
CA ARG A 30 6.76 4.74 -3.09
C ARG A 30 5.55 3.97 -2.54
N ASN A 31 4.33 4.40 -2.86
CA ASN A 31 3.09 3.73 -2.42
C ASN A 31 2.98 2.32 -3.00
N SER A 32 3.37 2.15 -4.26
CA SER A 32 3.45 0.82 -4.88
C SER A 32 4.46 -0.08 -4.16
N GLY A 33 5.64 0.44 -3.84
CA GLY A 33 6.66 -0.29 -3.10
C GLY A 33 6.21 -0.71 -1.70
N LEU A 34 5.48 0.13 -0.97
CA LEU A 34 4.92 -0.22 0.35
C LEU A 34 3.95 -1.41 0.26
N ASN A 35 3.16 -1.47 -0.81
CA ASN A 35 2.21 -2.57 -1.03
C ASN A 35 2.85 -3.82 -1.65
N LEU A 36 4.15 -3.81 -1.96
CA LEU A 36 4.94 -4.97 -2.37
C LEU A 36 5.80 -5.53 -1.23
N ALA A 37 5.61 -5.08 0.00
CA ALA A 37 6.36 -5.58 1.15
C ALA A 37 6.10 -7.07 1.40
N VAL A 38 7.17 -7.80 1.69
CA VAL A 38 7.14 -9.24 1.99
C VAL A 38 7.74 -9.51 3.37
N PRO A 39 7.48 -10.68 4.00
CA PRO A 39 8.06 -11.03 5.30
C PRO A 39 9.57 -11.37 5.22
N SER A 40 10.33 -10.53 4.53
CA SER A 40 11.79 -10.66 4.36
C SER A 40 12.43 -9.28 4.35
N VAL A 41 13.18 -8.98 5.40
CA VAL A 41 13.90 -7.70 5.55
C VAL A 41 14.88 -7.48 4.40
N LYS A 42 15.60 -8.53 3.98
CA LYS A 42 16.58 -8.44 2.89
C LYS A 42 15.90 -8.01 1.57
N ILE A 43 14.77 -8.62 1.23
CA ILE A 43 14.03 -8.29 0.01
C ILE A 43 13.47 -6.87 0.10
N ASN A 44 12.87 -6.49 1.23
CA ASN A 44 12.32 -5.15 1.42
C ASN A 44 13.40 -4.07 1.36
N LYS A 45 14.57 -4.28 1.98
CA LYS A 45 15.73 -3.39 1.88
C LYS A 45 16.22 -3.26 0.43
N PHE A 46 16.32 -4.39 -0.28
CA PHE A 46 16.73 -4.39 -1.69
C PHE A 46 15.73 -3.62 -2.57
N THR A 47 14.43 -3.87 -2.42
CA THR A 47 13.37 -3.17 -3.15
C THR A 47 13.39 -1.66 -2.84
N ALA A 48 13.50 -1.29 -1.56
CA ALA A 48 13.60 0.11 -1.15
C ALA A 48 14.83 0.81 -1.76
N LYS A 49 15.99 0.14 -1.79
CA LYS A 49 17.21 0.65 -2.43
C LYS A 49 17.01 0.86 -3.94
N LYS A 50 16.40 -0.11 -4.63
CA LYS A 50 16.12 0.01 -6.08
C LYS A 50 15.17 1.17 -6.39
N ILE A 51 14.11 1.33 -5.59
CA ILE A 51 13.18 2.46 -5.70
C ILE A 51 13.91 3.79 -5.45
N THR A 52 14.76 3.85 -4.42
CA THR A 52 15.55 5.06 -4.12
C THR A 52 16.44 5.44 -5.31
N LEU A 53 17.22 4.49 -5.84
CA LEU A 53 18.08 4.71 -7.00
C LEU A 53 17.29 5.16 -8.24
N PHE A 54 16.13 4.56 -8.48
CA PHE A 54 15.23 4.97 -9.56
C PHE A 54 14.75 6.42 -9.39
N LEU A 55 14.33 6.80 -8.18
CA LEU A 55 13.90 8.18 -7.92
C LEU A 55 15.06 9.18 -8.02
N GLU A 56 16.24 8.81 -7.56
CA GLU A 56 17.46 9.63 -7.69
C GLU A 56 17.86 9.82 -9.16
N SER A 57 17.73 8.81 -10.01
CA SER A 57 17.96 8.95 -11.46
C SER A 57 17.02 9.95 -12.14
N LEU A 58 15.83 10.18 -11.55
CA LEU A 58 14.87 11.21 -11.97
C LEU A 58 15.09 12.58 -11.29
N ASN A 59 16.21 12.76 -10.57
CA ASN A 59 16.48 13.94 -9.73
C ASN A 59 15.36 14.20 -8.70
N ILE A 60 14.86 13.14 -8.04
CA ILE A 60 13.85 13.20 -7.00
C ILE A 60 14.46 12.69 -5.69
N SER A 61 14.61 13.58 -4.71
CA SER A 61 15.12 13.20 -3.40
C SER A 61 14.09 12.44 -2.57
N THR A 62 14.49 11.31 -1.98
CA THR A 62 13.67 10.57 -1.02
C THR A 62 13.69 11.19 0.38
N LYS A 63 14.56 12.19 0.61
CA LYS A 63 14.75 12.88 1.88
C LYS A 63 14.11 14.28 1.91
N ASP A 64 13.32 14.66 0.92
CA ASP A 64 12.64 15.96 0.91
C ASP A 64 11.47 15.93 1.92
N LYS A 65 11.61 16.72 2.98
CA LYS A 65 10.60 16.84 4.07
C LYS A 65 9.24 17.35 3.58
N ARG A 66 9.20 18.04 2.45
CA ARG A 66 7.95 18.58 1.87
C ARG A 66 7.07 17.50 1.24
N THR A 67 7.68 16.37 0.84
CA THR A 67 7.01 15.26 0.15
C THR A 67 7.10 13.92 0.89
N THR A 68 7.95 13.84 1.93
CA THR A 68 8.20 12.63 2.73
C THR A 68 8.12 12.95 4.22
N ARG A 69 7.25 12.29 4.97
CA ARG A 69 7.05 12.57 6.39
C ARG A 69 8.28 12.24 7.24
N ASN A 70 8.86 11.07 7.08
CA ASN A 70 10.04 10.61 7.83
C ASN A 70 11.33 10.75 6.99
N ALA A 71 11.54 11.93 6.42
CA ALA A 71 12.64 12.21 5.49
C ALA A 71 14.04 11.89 6.04
N ASN A 72 14.25 12.04 7.36
CA ASN A 72 15.53 11.74 8.00
C ASN A 72 15.93 10.26 7.88
N ARG A 73 14.95 9.33 7.85
CA ARG A 73 15.20 7.90 7.69
C ARG A 73 15.32 7.46 6.22
N GLY A 74 15.01 8.37 5.26
CA GLY A 74 14.90 8.03 3.86
C GLY A 74 13.69 7.14 3.56
N TYR A 75 13.63 6.59 2.34
CA TYR A 75 12.57 5.67 1.95
C TYR A 75 12.88 4.25 2.43
N TYR A 76 11.91 3.62 3.10
CA TYR A 76 12.00 2.25 3.57
C TYR A 76 10.65 1.54 3.38
N ILE A 77 10.68 0.22 3.28
CA ILE A 77 9.50 -0.64 3.12
C ILE A 77 9.37 -1.49 4.40
N PRO A 78 8.45 -1.12 5.32
CA PRO A 78 8.18 -1.92 6.51
C PRO A 78 7.34 -3.15 6.15
N PHE A 79 7.58 -4.26 6.85
CA PHE A 79 6.63 -5.35 6.95
C PHE A 79 6.19 -5.46 8.40
N SER A 80 4.91 -5.34 8.66
CA SER A 80 4.38 -5.35 10.03
C SER A 80 2.94 -5.85 10.04
N LEU A 81 2.54 -6.44 11.16
CA LEU A 81 1.14 -6.78 11.46
C LEU A 81 0.36 -5.61 12.07
N TYR A 82 0.99 -4.44 12.22
CA TYR A 82 0.25 -3.22 12.57
C TYR A 82 -0.64 -2.79 11.40
N GLU A 83 -1.88 -2.45 11.69
CA GLU A 83 -2.89 -1.99 10.73
C GLU A 83 -2.36 -0.88 9.79
N SER A 84 -1.60 0.08 10.34
CA SER A 84 -1.06 1.19 9.58
C SER A 84 0.05 0.82 8.59
N SER A 85 0.72 -0.32 8.80
CA SER A 85 1.89 -0.75 8.03
C SER A 85 1.70 -2.12 7.38
N ALA A 86 0.55 -2.76 7.59
CA ALA A 86 0.22 -4.06 7.00
C ALA A 86 0.21 -3.96 5.47
N PRO A 87 1.03 -4.74 4.75
CA PRO A 87 1.04 -4.68 3.29
C PRO A 87 -0.13 -5.46 2.70
N ASN A 88 -0.63 -4.99 1.57
CA ASN A 88 -1.68 -5.66 0.79
C ASN A 88 -1.09 -6.34 -0.46
N THR A 89 0.08 -6.96 -0.32
CA THR A 89 0.91 -7.46 -1.43
C THR A 89 0.16 -8.37 -2.42
N PRO A 90 -0.57 -9.43 -2.01
CA PRO A 90 -1.27 -10.27 -2.97
C PRO A 90 -2.37 -9.51 -3.72
N HIS A 91 -3.15 -8.67 -3.03
CA HIS A 91 -4.19 -7.86 -3.65
C HIS A 91 -3.58 -6.88 -4.67
N PHE A 92 -2.47 -6.24 -4.30
CA PHE A 92 -1.79 -5.28 -5.17
C PHE A 92 -1.22 -5.95 -6.43
N ILE A 93 -0.62 -7.13 -6.30
CA ILE A 93 -0.14 -7.91 -7.45
C ILE A 93 -1.30 -8.25 -8.40
N ILE A 94 -2.44 -8.70 -7.85
CA ILE A 94 -3.63 -9.01 -8.66
C ILE A 94 -4.10 -7.77 -9.42
N ILE A 95 -4.15 -6.61 -8.76
CA ILE A 95 -4.53 -5.33 -9.40
C ILE A 95 -3.54 -4.96 -10.50
N ILE A 96 -2.24 -5.09 -10.28
CA ILE A 96 -1.21 -4.82 -11.32
C ILE A 96 -1.44 -5.73 -12.53
N LEU A 97 -1.59 -7.04 -12.30
CA LEU A 97 -1.83 -8.01 -13.39
C LEU A 97 -3.11 -7.69 -14.16
N LEU A 98 -4.16 -7.28 -13.45
CA LEU A 98 -5.42 -6.85 -14.06
C LEU A 98 -5.23 -5.57 -14.90
N VAL A 99 -4.52 -4.57 -14.40
CA VAL A 99 -4.22 -3.34 -15.14
C VAL A 99 -3.44 -3.66 -16.42
N LEU A 100 -2.41 -4.50 -16.32
CA LEU A 100 -1.63 -4.94 -17.48
C LEU A 100 -2.50 -5.70 -18.49
N TYR A 101 -3.38 -6.59 -18.03
CA TYR A 101 -4.33 -7.29 -18.88
C TYR A 101 -5.28 -6.34 -19.60
N ILE A 102 -5.83 -5.35 -18.89
CA ILE A 102 -6.73 -4.34 -19.48
C ILE A 102 -6.01 -3.52 -20.56
N ILE A 103 -4.77 -3.11 -20.31
CA ILE A 103 -3.95 -2.35 -21.26
C ILE A 103 -3.68 -3.22 -22.49
N TYR A 104 -3.30 -4.49 -22.29
CA TYR A 104 -2.99 -5.42 -23.38
C TYR A 104 -4.21 -5.71 -24.26
N LYS A 105 -5.34 -6.05 -23.67
CA LYS A 105 -6.55 -6.45 -24.42
C LYS A 105 -7.36 -5.28 -24.96
N LYS A 106 -7.21 -4.07 -24.40
CA LYS A 106 -7.97 -2.85 -24.76
C LYS A 106 -9.50 -3.03 -24.77
N LYS A 107 -10.02 -4.08 -24.13
CA LYS A 107 -11.43 -4.49 -24.13
C LYS A 107 -12.03 -4.45 -22.72
N LEU A 108 -12.44 -3.26 -22.29
CA LEU A 108 -13.36 -3.11 -21.18
C LEU A 108 -14.76 -2.79 -21.70
N LEU A 109 -15.77 -3.32 -21.05
CA LEU A 109 -17.14 -2.86 -21.24
C LEU A 109 -17.30 -1.43 -20.72
N TYR A 110 -18.32 -0.72 -21.20
CA TYR A 110 -18.54 0.69 -20.87
C TYR A 110 -18.55 0.96 -19.36
N LYS A 111 -19.30 0.15 -18.59
CA LYS A 111 -19.42 0.32 -17.13
C LYS A 111 -18.11 0.07 -16.38
N GLU A 112 -17.32 -0.89 -16.81
CA GLU A 112 -16.03 -1.22 -16.19
C GLU A 112 -14.98 -0.12 -16.43
N LYS A 113 -15.04 0.56 -17.56
CA LYS A 113 -14.14 1.68 -17.85
C LYS A 113 -14.26 2.78 -16.80
N TYR A 114 -15.48 3.13 -16.41
CA TYR A 114 -15.67 4.16 -15.39
C TYR A 114 -15.10 3.75 -14.05
N LEU A 115 -15.37 2.51 -13.61
CA LEU A 115 -14.81 2.00 -12.35
C LEU A 115 -13.27 1.97 -12.41
N PHE A 116 -12.71 1.49 -13.53
CA PHE A 116 -11.26 1.47 -13.72
C PHE A 116 -10.65 2.87 -13.67
N TYR A 117 -11.21 3.82 -14.42
CA TYR A 117 -10.69 5.20 -14.41
C TYR A 117 -10.87 5.87 -13.04
N SER A 118 -11.97 5.64 -12.34
CA SER A 118 -12.18 6.15 -10.98
C SER A 118 -11.12 5.62 -10.02
N LEU A 119 -10.80 4.32 -10.08
CA LEU A 119 -9.77 3.71 -9.24
C LEU A 119 -8.38 4.28 -9.54
N VAL A 120 -8.02 4.37 -10.82
CA VAL A 120 -6.72 4.93 -11.24
C VAL A 120 -6.63 6.40 -10.83
N SER A 121 -7.66 7.20 -11.08
CA SER A 121 -7.70 8.61 -10.69
C SER A 121 -7.65 8.79 -9.17
N GLY A 122 -8.36 7.95 -8.41
CA GLY A 122 -8.32 7.95 -6.95
C GLY A 122 -6.95 7.64 -6.40
N TYR A 123 -6.26 6.64 -6.95
CA TYR A 123 -4.89 6.30 -6.55
C TYR A 123 -3.87 7.40 -6.90
N MET A 124 -4.03 8.01 -8.09
CA MET A 124 -3.24 9.16 -8.49
C MET A 124 -3.49 10.37 -7.59
N LEU A 125 -4.75 10.69 -7.30
CA LEU A 125 -5.13 11.81 -6.43
C LEU A 125 -4.59 11.61 -5.00
N PHE A 126 -4.74 10.41 -4.45
CA PHE A 126 -4.15 10.06 -3.16
C PHE A 126 -2.63 10.29 -3.16
N SER A 127 -1.92 9.78 -4.16
CA SER A 127 -0.46 9.91 -4.27
C SER A 127 -0.02 11.36 -4.51
N PHE A 128 -0.86 12.18 -5.12
CA PHE A 128 -0.62 13.60 -5.35
C PHE A 128 -0.81 14.43 -4.09
N LEU A 129 -1.87 14.14 -3.32
CA LEU A 129 -2.25 14.94 -2.15
C LEU A 129 -1.52 14.52 -0.88
N ILE A 130 -1.32 13.21 -0.67
CA ILE A 130 -0.80 12.69 0.59
C ILE A 130 0.72 12.54 0.54
N ARG A 131 1.37 13.05 1.61
CA ARG A 131 2.82 12.94 1.79
C ARG A 131 3.21 11.48 2.02
N ALA A 132 4.25 11.01 1.33
CA ALA A 132 4.73 9.64 1.48
C ALA A 132 5.15 9.34 2.92
N ASN A 133 4.64 8.23 3.47
CA ASN A 133 4.96 7.75 4.80
C ASN A 133 4.93 6.22 4.83
N GLY A 134 5.86 5.56 5.53
CA GLY A 134 5.91 4.10 5.65
C GLY A 134 4.73 3.47 6.41
N VAL A 135 3.86 4.27 7.04
CA VAL A 135 2.73 3.78 7.86
C VAL A 135 1.36 4.22 7.30
N GLN A 136 1.23 4.32 5.98
CA GLN A 136 -0.02 4.81 5.37
C GLN A 136 -0.84 3.73 4.65
N ASN A 137 -0.46 2.45 4.77
CA ASN A 137 -1.13 1.36 4.04
C ASN A 137 -2.63 1.26 4.36
N ARG A 138 -3.05 1.56 5.59
CA ARG A 138 -4.46 1.61 5.97
C ARG A 138 -5.27 2.64 5.17
N LEU A 139 -4.65 3.74 4.75
CA LEU A 139 -5.31 4.78 3.96
C LEU A 139 -5.58 4.33 2.52
N LEU A 140 -4.87 3.31 2.06
CA LEU A 140 -5.07 2.68 0.75
C LEU A 140 -6.08 1.53 0.80
N LEU A 141 -6.55 1.13 1.98
CA LEU A 141 -7.53 0.05 2.11
C LEU A 141 -8.80 0.27 1.29
N PRO A 142 -9.43 1.48 1.27
CA PRO A 142 -10.58 1.74 0.40
C PRO A 142 -10.31 1.47 -1.08
N PHE A 143 -9.09 1.75 -1.55
CA PHE A 143 -8.69 1.46 -2.93
C PHE A 143 -8.73 -0.05 -3.21
N PHE A 144 -8.24 -0.89 -2.29
CA PHE A 144 -8.28 -2.35 -2.45
C PHE A 144 -9.72 -2.89 -2.40
N VAL A 145 -10.53 -2.40 -1.47
CA VAL A 145 -11.95 -2.79 -1.37
C VAL A 145 -12.71 -2.41 -2.64
N LEU A 146 -12.56 -1.18 -3.12
CA LEU A 146 -13.25 -0.70 -4.33
C LEU A 146 -12.72 -1.35 -5.62
N SER A 147 -11.50 -1.89 -5.62
CA SER A 147 -10.96 -2.62 -6.78
C SER A 147 -11.47 -4.05 -6.87
N SER A 148 -11.96 -4.64 -5.78
CA SER A 148 -12.40 -6.04 -5.75
C SER A 148 -13.52 -6.38 -6.73
N PRO A 149 -14.57 -5.55 -6.95
CA PRO A 149 -15.58 -5.81 -7.97
C PRO A 149 -15.00 -5.85 -9.39
N LEU A 150 -14.04 -4.96 -9.70
CA LEU A 150 -13.38 -4.93 -11.00
C LEU A 150 -12.55 -6.20 -11.24
N VAL A 151 -11.81 -6.65 -10.20
CA VAL A 151 -11.04 -7.91 -10.23
C VAL A 151 -12.00 -9.09 -10.48
N GLY A 152 -13.05 -9.20 -9.69
CA GLY A 152 -14.04 -10.29 -9.82
C GLY A 152 -14.68 -10.34 -11.20
N PHE A 153 -15.02 -9.17 -11.72
CA PHE A 153 -15.62 -9.05 -13.05
C PHE A 153 -14.67 -9.52 -14.16
N VAL A 154 -13.42 -9.09 -14.15
CA VAL A 154 -12.44 -9.49 -15.17
C VAL A 154 -12.13 -10.98 -15.07
N LEU A 155 -11.99 -11.53 -13.88
CA LEU A 155 -11.77 -12.97 -13.69
C LEU A 155 -12.95 -13.80 -14.18
N CYS A 156 -14.19 -13.34 -13.94
CA CYS A 156 -15.40 -13.97 -14.48
C CYS A 156 -15.42 -13.96 -16.00
N LYS A 157 -15.09 -12.83 -16.62
CA LYS A 157 -15.02 -12.69 -18.08
C LYS A 157 -13.94 -13.54 -18.75
N LEU A 158 -12.90 -13.89 -17.99
CA LEU A 158 -11.85 -14.82 -18.42
C LEU A 158 -12.27 -16.30 -18.25
N GLU A 159 -13.51 -16.57 -17.80
CA GLU A 159 -14.00 -17.91 -17.48
C GLU A 159 -13.14 -18.64 -16.43
N LEU A 160 -12.40 -17.89 -15.62
CA LEU A 160 -11.50 -18.39 -14.58
C LEU A 160 -12.23 -18.68 -13.25
N ASN A 161 -13.49 -19.17 -13.30
CA ASN A 161 -14.32 -19.35 -12.12
C ASN A 161 -13.68 -20.23 -11.02
N LYS A 162 -12.96 -21.29 -11.42
CA LYS A 162 -12.21 -22.14 -10.46
C LYS A 162 -11.05 -21.36 -9.81
N PHE A 163 -10.29 -20.62 -10.61
CA PHE A 163 -9.18 -19.78 -10.12
C PHE A 163 -9.67 -18.65 -9.24
N THR A 164 -10.82 -18.05 -9.54
CA THR A 164 -11.43 -17.01 -8.69
C THR A 164 -11.70 -17.51 -7.28
N LYS A 165 -12.26 -18.74 -7.16
CA LYS A 165 -12.49 -19.36 -5.86
C LYS A 165 -11.17 -19.62 -5.11
N ILE A 166 -10.16 -20.14 -5.80
CA ILE A 166 -8.83 -20.40 -5.22
C ILE A 166 -8.19 -19.08 -4.74
N ILE A 167 -8.22 -18.05 -5.59
CA ILE A 167 -7.70 -16.72 -5.23
C ILE A 167 -8.41 -16.18 -4.00
N ALA A 168 -9.75 -16.26 -3.95
CA ALA A 168 -10.51 -15.78 -2.80
C ALA A 168 -10.12 -16.53 -1.50
N ILE A 169 -9.97 -17.86 -1.55
CA ILE A 169 -9.54 -18.66 -0.41
C ILE A 169 -8.10 -18.27 0.00
N CYS A 170 -7.17 -18.16 -0.94
CA CYS A 170 -5.79 -17.76 -0.65
C CYS A 170 -5.71 -16.37 -0.02
N LEU A 171 -6.47 -15.39 -0.52
CA LEU A 171 -6.54 -14.04 0.04
C LEU A 171 -7.15 -14.05 1.45
N SER A 172 -8.18 -14.87 1.69
CA SER A 172 -8.78 -15.03 3.02
C SER A 172 -7.76 -15.62 3.99
N ILE A 173 -7.04 -16.67 3.62
CA ILE A 173 -5.98 -17.28 4.45
C ILE A 173 -4.86 -16.26 4.71
N TYR A 174 -4.45 -15.50 3.69
CA TYR A 174 -3.44 -14.45 3.84
C TYR A 174 -3.85 -13.37 4.84
N SER A 175 -5.15 -13.07 4.94
CA SER A 175 -5.65 -12.03 5.86
C SER A 175 -5.71 -12.48 7.33
N ILE A 176 -5.74 -13.79 7.60
CA ILE A 176 -5.87 -14.35 8.97
C ILE A 176 -4.82 -13.82 9.93
N PRO A 177 -3.49 -13.81 9.62
CA PRO A 177 -2.49 -13.28 10.54
C PRO A 177 -2.72 -11.81 10.91
N TYR A 178 -3.16 -11.00 9.94
CA TYR A 178 -3.44 -9.58 10.18
C TYR A 178 -4.69 -9.37 11.03
N LEU A 179 -5.67 -10.27 10.94
CA LEU A 179 -6.87 -10.24 11.75
C LEU A 179 -6.58 -10.68 13.20
N LEU A 180 -5.88 -11.80 13.36
CA LEU A 180 -5.67 -12.43 14.68
C LEU A 180 -4.56 -11.74 15.48
N PHE A 181 -3.47 -11.31 14.82
CA PHE A 181 -2.27 -10.78 15.44
C PHE A 181 -2.08 -9.28 15.21
N ASN A 182 -3.16 -8.56 14.88
CA ASN A 182 -3.11 -7.10 14.75
C ASN A 182 -2.71 -6.47 16.09
N LYS A 183 -1.56 -5.81 16.13
CA LYS A 183 -1.03 -5.21 17.36
C LYS A 183 -1.85 -4.02 17.87
N SER A 184 -2.60 -3.33 16.99
CA SER A 184 -3.43 -2.20 17.37
C SER A 184 -4.75 -2.63 18.00
N ARG A 185 -5.30 -3.76 17.57
CA ARG A 185 -6.60 -4.30 18.02
C ARG A 185 -6.59 -5.83 17.93
N PRO A 186 -5.86 -6.53 18.82
CA PRO A 186 -5.75 -7.97 18.75
C PRO A 186 -7.09 -8.61 19.12
N LEU A 187 -7.59 -9.50 18.24
CA LEU A 187 -8.78 -10.31 18.56
C LEU A 187 -8.48 -11.36 19.63
N LEU A 188 -7.23 -11.81 19.74
CA LEU A 188 -6.76 -12.82 20.69
C LEU A 188 -5.95 -12.16 21.81
N ALA A 189 -6.47 -11.09 22.41
CA ALA A 189 -5.79 -10.31 23.44
C ALA A 189 -5.40 -11.09 24.72
N ASN A 190 -6.03 -12.24 24.97
CA ASN A 190 -5.82 -13.05 26.17
C ASN A 190 -4.83 -14.21 26.00
N LEU A 191 -4.25 -14.39 24.83
CA LEU A 191 -3.13 -15.32 24.69
C LEU A 191 -1.86 -14.59 25.15
N ASP A 192 -1.37 -14.96 26.34
CA ASP A 192 -0.11 -14.47 26.91
C ASP A 192 1.06 -14.76 25.95
N PHE A 193 1.25 -13.91 24.98
CA PHE A 193 2.40 -13.88 24.11
C PHE A 193 3.62 -13.20 24.73
N ASN A 194 3.61 -12.97 26.07
CA ASN A 194 4.67 -12.30 26.79
C ASN A 194 6.07 -12.90 26.60
N ASN A 195 6.18 -14.15 26.23
CA ASN A 195 7.47 -14.78 25.91
C ASN A 195 7.86 -14.75 24.42
N LYS A 196 6.93 -14.41 23.51
CA LYS A 196 7.21 -14.25 22.08
C LYS A 196 7.33 -12.78 21.65
N GLU A 197 7.12 -11.85 22.57
CA GLU A 197 7.29 -10.42 22.31
C GLU A 197 8.68 -10.05 21.79
N LYS A 198 9.73 -10.77 22.19
CA LYS A 198 11.09 -10.53 21.70
C LYS A 198 11.25 -10.81 20.20
N VAL A 199 10.44 -11.67 19.60
CA VAL A 199 10.55 -12.01 18.17
C VAL A 199 9.73 -11.08 17.28
N PHE A 200 8.60 -10.56 17.79
CA PHE A 200 7.70 -9.68 17.03
C PHE A 200 7.76 -8.20 17.43
N ASN A 201 8.31 -7.88 18.61
CA ASN A 201 8.43 -6.51 19.12
C ASN A 201 9.72 -5.79 18.77
N LYS A 202 10.77 -6.50 18.36
CA LYS A 202 11.84 -5.77 17.69
C LYS A 202 11.25 -5.24 16.39
N PRO A 203 11.16 -3.91 16.21
CA PRO A 203 10.95 -3.40 14.87
C PRO A 203 12.06 -4.05 14.05
N PHE A 204 11.68 -4.75 12.98
CA PHE A 204 12.58 -5.47 12.05
C PHE A 204 13.71 -4.57 11.47
N PHE A 205 13.91 -3.41 12.03
CA PHE A 205 14.72 -2.30 11.52
C PHE A 205 15.77 -1.77 12.50
N LEU A 206 16.00 -2.41 13.64
CA LEU A 206 16.99 -1.98 14.64
C LEU A 206 18.01 -3.08 14.94
N GLU A 207 18.49 -3.81 13.94
CA GLU A 207 19.78 -4.48 14.01
C GLU A 207 20.68 -3.88 12.93
N ASP A 208 21.66 -3.14 13.41
CA ASP A 208 22.81 -2.60 12.66
C ASP A 208 23.57 -3.66 11.86
#